data_c748125f0bd8040cd043e3117793aebf
#
_entry.id   c748125f0bd8040cd043e3117793aebf
#
_cell.length_a   1.000
_cell.length_b   1.000
_cell.length_c   1.000
_cell.angle_alpha   90.00
_cell.angle_beta   90.00
_cell.angle_gamma   90.00
#
_symmetry.space_group_name_H-M   'P 1'
#
loop_
_entity.id
_entity.type
_entity.pdbx_description
1 polymer ?
#
loop_
_entity_poly.entity_id
_entity_poly.type
_entity_poly.pdbx_seq_one_letter_code
_entity_poly.pdbx_strand_id
1 'polypeptide(L)'
;MPQRYKIFYTSTAERDITKKLMYIMQQYRDTALAERWYIRLRALIQENLTAFPAKYPLYDVEPWSSAGIRQYVTRNDVILYSVDENRSCVYIRSVCTRGRDLDLHLSEQSESVE
;
A
#
# COMPACT_ATOMS: atom_id res chain seq x y z
N MET A 1 0.82 -2.75 -26.94
CA MET A 1 1.36 -2.01 -25.80
C MET A 1 0.61 -2.39 -24.56
N PRO A 2 1.29 -2.68 -23.47
CA PRO A 2 0.58 -2.96 -22.21
C PRO A 2 -0.15 -1.71 -21.76
N GLN A 3 -1.36 -1.91 -21.29
CA GLN A 3 -2.17 -0.84 -20.77
C GLN A 3 -1.61 -0.40 -19.43
N ARG A 4 -1.52 0.91 -19.22
CA ARG A 4 -1.07 1.44 -17.95
C ARG A 4 -2.25 1.68 -17.04
N TYR A 5 -2.11 1.26 -15.78
CA TYR A 5 -3.13 1.45 -14.76
C TYR A 5 -2.87 2.73 -14.00
N LYS A 6 -3.94 3.41 -13.63
CA LYS A 6 -3.85 4.59 -12.78
C LYS A 6 -3.79 4.17 -11.32
N ILE A 7 -2.95 4.83 -10.55
CA ILE A 7 -2.78 4.54 -9.12
C ILE A 7 -3.58 5.56 -8.32
N PHE A 8 -4.41 5.06 -7.42
CA PHE A 8 -5.16 5.88 -6.48
C PHE A 8 -4.83 5.43 -5.06
N TYR A 9 -4.70 6.40 -4.18
CA TYR A 9 -4.44 6.13 -2.77
C TYR A 9 -5.72 6.38 -2.00
N THR A 10 -6.21 5.37 -1.29
CA THR A 10 -7.39 5.53 -0.45
C THR A 10 -7.04 6.43 0.74
N SER A 11 -8.07 6.97 1.39
CA SER A 11 -7.85 7.80 2.59
C SER A 11 -7.12 7.02 3.67
N THR A 12 -7.41 5.73 3.79
CA THR A 12 -6.71 4.86 4.75
C THR A 12 -5.23 4.75 4.40
N ALA A 13 -4.91 4.52 3.12
CA ALA A 13 -3.51 4.44 2.70
C ALA A 13 -2.77 5.74 2.95
N GLU A 14 -3.39 6.87 2.64
CA GLU A 14 -2.78 8.18 2.88
C GLU A 14 -2.55 8.42 4.36
N ARG A 15 -3.49 7.99 5.20
CA ARG A 15 -3.35 8.09 6.65
C ARG A 15 -2.19 7.24 7.15
N ASP A 16 -2.07 6.02 6.62
CA ASP A 16 -0.95 5.13 6.96
C ASP A 16 0.39 5.77 6.61
N ILE A 17 0.47 6.37 5.42
CA ILE A 17 1.70 7.02 4.95
C ILE A 17 2.04 8.20 5.85
N THR A 18 1.06 9.02 6.18
CA THR A 18 1.27 10.18 7.05
C THR A 18 1.76 9.76 8.43
N LYS A 19 1.14 8.71 9.00
CA LYS A 19 1.55 8.19 10.30
C LYS A 19 3.01 7.74 10.28
N LYS A 20 3.40 7.04 9.22
CA LYS A 20 4.77 6.54 9.12
C LYS A 20 5.76 7.67 8.89
N LEU A 21 5.40 8.68 8.10
CA LEU A 21 6.22 9.88 7.94
C LEU A 21 6.50 10.52 9.29
N MET A 22 5.45 10.74 10.06
CA MET A 22 5.57 11.35 11.38
C MET A 22 6.39 10.50 12.33
N TYR A 23 6.19 9.19 12.28
CA TYR A 23 6.96 8.24 13.10
C TYR A 23 8.46 8.35 12.78
N ILE A 24 8.82 8.36 11.51
CA ILE A 24 10.23 8.45 11.09
C ILE A 24 10.82 9.77 11.55
N MET A 25 10.08 10.88 11.35
CA MET A 25 10.56 12.20 11.75
C MET A 25 10.80 12.30 13.25
N GLN A 26 9.89 11.74 14.04
CA GLN A 26 10.01 11.78 15.50
C GLN A 26 11.08 10.84 16.02
N GLN A 27 11.14 9.63 15.47
CA GLN A 27 12.06 8.60 15.96
C GLN A 27 13.50 8.94 15.63
N TYR A 28 13.76 9.43 14.43
CA TYR A 28 15.11 9.68 13.95
C TYR A 28 15.46 11.15 13.90
N ARG A 29 14.48 12.03 14.13
CA ARG A 29 14.65 13.49 14.05
C ARG A 29 15.33 13.93 12.75
N ASP A 30 14.91 13.29 11.65
CA ASP A 30 15.54 13.47 10.34
C ASP A 30 14.43 13.58 9.28
N THR A 31 14.14 14.83 8.91
CA THR A 31 13.12 15.10 7.89
C THR A 31 13.53 14.53 6.53
N ALA A 32 14.82 14.58 6.21
CA ALA A 32 15.30 14.08 4.94
C ALA A 32 15.12 12.57 4.82
N LEU A 33 15.27 11.84 5.93
CA LEU A 33 15.04 10.39 5.95
C LEU A 33 13.58 10.09 5.66
N ALA A 34 12.66 10.83 6.28
CA ALA A 34 11.23 10.64 6.04
C ALA A 34 10.86 10.94 4.59
N GLU A 35 11.40 12.01 4.03
CA GLU A 35 11.15 12.37 2.64
C GLU A 35 11.67 11.30 1.68
N ARG A 36 12.86 10.77 1.92
CA ARG A 36 13.43 9.71 1.07
C ARG A 36 12.57 8.46 1.10
N TRP A 37 12.08 8.08 2.28
CA TRP A 37 11.16 6.95 2.39
C TRP A 37 9.90 7.18 1.57
N TYR A 38 9.31 8.36 1.70
CA TYR A 38 8.07 8.70 1.00
C TYR A 38 8.25 8.68 -0.52
N ILE A 39 9.31 9.33 -1.00
CA ILE A 39 9.59 9.40 -2.45
C ILE A 39 9.86 8.00 -2.99
N ARG A 40 10.65 7.20 -2.27
CA ARG A 40 10.96 5.84 -2.69
C ARG A 40 9.72 4.95 -2.72
N LEU A 41 8.86 5.06 -1.71
CA LEU A 41 7.63 4.29 -1.66
C LEU A 41 6.77 4.57 -2.88
N ARG A 42 6.55 5.85 -3.17
CA ARG A 42 5.72 6.25 -4.31
C ARG A 42 6.33 5.81 -5.64
N ALA A 43 7.64 5.92 -5.76
CA ALA A 43 8.33 5.48 -6.97
C ALA A 43 8.21 3.97 -7.18
N LEU A 44 8.37 3.18 -6.12
CA LEU A 44 8.24 1.73 -6.21
C LEU A 44 6.83 1.31 -6.63
N ILE A 45 5.82 1.96 -6.07
CA ILE A 45 4.43 1.69 -6.42
C ILE A 45 4.20 2.03 -7.91
N GLN A 46 4.64 3.21 -8.33
CA GLN A 46 4.47 3.64 -9.71
C GLN A 46 5.18 2.73 -10.70
N GLU A 47 6.39 2.30 -10.38
CA GLU A 47 7.18 1.45 -11.27
C GLU A 47 6.62 0.02 -11.37
N ASN A 48 6.09 -0.50 -10.28
CA ASN A 48 5.79 -1.93 -10.19
C ASN A 48 4.31 -2.27 -10.30
N LEU A 49 3.41 -1.32 -10.12
CA LEU A 49 1.97 -1.60 -10.12
C LEU A 49 1.21 -0.98 -11.28
N THR A 50 1.88 -0.29 -12.22
CA THR A 50 1.18 0.37 -13.32
C THR A 50 1.06 -0.49 -14.58
N ALA A 51 1.97 -1.43 -14.80
CA ALA A 51 1.97 -2.24 -16.03
C ALA A 51 1.22 -3.57 -15.84
N PHE A 52 1.60 -4.33 -14.83
CA PHE A 52 1.02 -5.64 -14.57
C PHE A 52 0.72 -5.78 -13.08
N PRO A 53 -0.30 -5.06 -12.59
CA PRO A 53 -0.55 -5.05 -11.14
C PRO A 53 -0.99 -6.41 -10.58
N ALA A 54 -1.54 -7.29 -11.42
CA ALA A 54 -1.99 -8.60 -10.97
C ALA A 54 -0.86 -9.62 -10.84
N LYS A 55 0.40 -9.23 -11.12
CA LYS A 55 1.53 -10.17 -11.02
C LYS A 55 1.90 -10.53 -9.58
N TYR A 56 1.53 -9.69 -8.61
CA TYR A 56 1.80 -9.98 -7.21
C TYR A 56 0.67 -10.80 -6.61
N PRO A 57 0.96 -11.63 -5.59
CA PRO A 57 -0.03 -12.57 -5.08
C PRO A 57 -1.14 -11.88 -4.29
N LEU A 58 -2.27 -12.58 -4.18
CA LEU A 58 -3.31 -12.19 -3.24
C LEU A 58 -2.78 -12.33 -1.82
N TYR A 59 -3.26 -11.46 -0.95
CA TYR A 59 -2.97 -11.57 0.47
C TYR A 59 -3.74 -12.78 1.00
N ASP A 60 -3.01 -13.81 1.40
CA ASP A 60 -3.56 -15.14 1.67
C ASP A 60 -4.21 -15.23 3.04
N VAL A 61 -5.18 -14.37 3.29
CA VAL A 61 -5.96 -14.36 4.53
C VAL A 61 -7.38 -13.93 4.18
N GLU A 62 -8.36 -14.76 4.57
CA GLU A 62 -9.76 -14.36 4.38
C GLU A 62 -10.21 -13.39 5.45
N PRO A 63 -11.10 -12.47 5.13
CA PRO A 63 -11.82 -12.31 3.85
C PRO A 63 -11.06 -11.49 2.78
N TRP A 64 -9.83 -11.10 3.07
CA TRP A 64 -9.07 -10.20 2.20
C TRP A 64 -8.74 -10.84 0.87
N SER A 65 -8.39 -12.13 0.88
CA SER A 65 -8.08 -12.88 -0.33
C SER A 65 -9.28 -12.91 -1.28
N SER A 66 -10.46 -13.25 -0.76
CA SER A 66 -11.69 -13.27 -1.55
C SER A 66 -12.11 -11.88 -2.03
N ALA A 67 -11.73 -10.85 -1.31
CA ALA A 67 -12.00 -9.47 -1.70
C ALA A 67 -11.03 -8.97 -2.77
N GLY A 68 -10.06 -9.77 -3.18
CA GLY A 68 -9.13 -9.40 -4.23
C GLY A 68 -7.97 -8.53 -3.79
N ILE A 69 -7.68 -8.51 -2.48
CA ILE A 69 -6.56 -7.73 -1.95
C ILE A 69 -5.26 -8.45 -2.26
N ARG A 70 -4.34 -7.75 -2.90
CA ARG A 70 -3.01 -8.25 -3.23
C ARG A 70 -1.97 -7.60 -2.36
N GLN A 71 -0.81 -8.25 -2.25
CA GLN A 71 0.28 -7.68 -1.47
C GLN A 71 1.52 -7.51 -2.34
N TYR A 72 2.12 -6.35 -2.21
CA TYR A 72 3.41 -6.03 -2.81
C TYR A 72 4.37 -5.72 -1.67
N VAL A 73 5.37 -6.59 -1.50
CA VAL A 73 6.32 -6.49 -0.40
C VAL A 73 7.57 -5.79 -0.88
N THR A 74 7.95 -4.73 -0.19
CA THR A 74 9.23 -4.06 -0.42
C THR A 74 10.18 -4.42 0.72
N ARG A 75 11.35 -3.81 0.72
CA ARG A 75 12.33 -4.06 1.78
C ARG A 75 11.78 -3.72 3.17
N ASN A 76 11.05 -2.60 3.26
CA ASN A 76 10.60 -2.07 4.55
C ASN A 76 9.10 -2.12 4.76
N ASP A 77 8.33 -2.31 3.70
CA ASP A 77 6.89 -2.11 3.76
C ASP A 77 6.14 -3.24 3.06
N VAL A 78 4.87 -3.38 3.45
CA VAL A 78 3.91 -4.22 2.72
C VAL A 78 2.81 -3.30 2.23
N ILE A 79 2.62 -3.26 0.92
CA ILE A 79 1.58 -2.47 0.28
C ILE A 79 0.43 -3.40 -0.08
N LEU A 80 -0.74 -3.14 0.47
CA LEU A 80 -1.94 -3.90 0.17
C LEU A 80 -2.78 -3.09 -0.80
N TYR A 81 -3.20 -3.74 -1.89
CA TYR A 81 -3.89 -3.03 -2.96
C TYR A 81 -4.90 -3.93 -3.66
N SER A 82 -5.81 -3.32 -4.38
CA SER A 82 -6.76 -4.03 -5.23
C SER A 82 -6.69 -3.46 -6.64
N VAL A 83 -7.11 -4.28 -7.61
CA VAL A 83 -7.06 -3.92 -9.03
C VAL A 83 -8.47 -3.92 -9.58
N ASP A 84 -8.85 -2.82 -10.24
CA ASP A 84 -10.11 -2.75 -10.99
C ASP A 84 -9.75 -2.85 -12.46
N GLU A 85 -9.91 -4.05 -13.01
CA GLU A 85 -9.54 -4.33 -14.41
C GLU A 85 -10.41 -3.55 -15.39
N ASN A 86 -11.67 -3.36 -15.05
CA ASN A 86 -12.61 -2.67 -15.95
C ASN A 86 -12.25 -1.20 -16.13
N ARG A 87 -11.73 -0.58 -15.08
CA ARG A 87 -11.37 0.84 -15.11
C ARG A 87 -9.89 1.06 -15.26
N SER A 88 -9.10 -0.01 -15.27
CA SER A 88 -7.64 0.05 -15.32
C SER A 88 -7.09 0.91 -14.19
N CYS A 89 -7.54 0.62 -12.99
CA CYS A 89 -7.16 1.35 -11.78
C CYS A 89 -6.59 0.42 -10.74
N VAL A 90 -5.63 0.92 -9.99
CA VAL A 90 -5.07 0.25 -8.81
C VAL A 90 -5.37 1.13 -7.61
N TYR A 91 -5.97 0.54 -6.58
CA TYR A 91 -6.27 1.26 -5.35
C TYR A 91 -5.32 0.78 -4.26
N ILE A 92 -4.48 1.68 -3.79
CA ILE A 92 -3.59 1.39 -2.66
C ILE A 92 -4.44 1.49 -1.41
N ARG A 93 -4.62 0.35 -0.74
CA ARG A 93 -5.55 0.22 0.39
C ARG A 93 -4.89 0.44 1.72
N SER A 94 -3.63 0.00 1.85
CA SER A 94 -2.94 0.08 3.12
C SER A 94 -1.44 0.04 2.88
N VAL A 95 -0.71 0.71 3.76
CA VAL A 95 0.76 0.67 3.78
C VAL A 95 1.17 0.30 5.20
N CYS A 96 1.73 -0.88 5.35
CA CYS A 96 2.12 -1.42 6.66
C CYS A 96 3.62 -1.59 6.72
N THR A 97 4.18 -1.44 7.91
CA THR A 97 5.57 -1.79 8.13
C THR A 97 5.70 -3.31 8.08
N ARG A 98 6.70 -3.78 7.35
CA ARG A 98 6.95 -5.21 7.21
C ARG A 98 7.18 -5.84 8.58
N GLY A 99 6.54 -7.00 8.80
CA GLY A 99 6.67 -7.73 10.05
C GLY A 99 5.60 -7.42 11.09
N ARG A 100 4.67 -6.49 10.80
CA ARG A 100 3.56 -6.23 11.70
C ARG A 100 2.41 -7.19 11.47
N ASP A 101 1.48 -7.22 12.44
CA ASP A 101 0.27 -8.03 12.33
C ASP A 101 -0.68 -7.37 11.34
N LEU A 102 -0.63 -7.82 10.11
CA LEU A 102 -1.42 -7.25 9.02
C LEU A 102 -2.91 -7.54 9.18
N ASP A 103 -3.26 -8.70 9.75
CA ASP A 103 -4.66 -9.07 9.95
C ASP A 103 -5.36 -8.10 10.87
N LEU A 104 -4.73 -7.81 12.01
CA LEU A 104 -5.28 -6.88 12.96
C LEU A 104 -5.41 -5.48 12.36
N HIS A 105 -4.39 -5.06 11.62
CA HIS A 105 -4.38 -3.75 10.98
C HIS A 105 -5.53 -3.61 9.99
N LEU A 106 -5.75 -4.62 9.14
CA LEU A 106 -6.84 -4.61 8.17
C LEU A 106 -8.21 -4.64 8.84
N SER A 107 -8.35 -5.40 9.92
CA SER A 107 -9.60 -5.47 10.67
C SER A 107 -9.97 -4.12 11.24
N GLU A 108 -9.00 -3.40 11.80
CA GLU A 108 -9.23 -2.06 12.32
C GLU A 108 -9.68 -1.10 11.22
N GLN A 109 -9.07 -1.20 10.04
CA GLN A 109 -9.46 -0.36 8.91
C GLN A 109 -10.84 -0.69 8.38
N SER A 110 -11.21 -1.96 8.40
CA SER A 110 -12.54 -2.38 7.94
C SER A 110 -13.65 -1.85 8.83
N GLU A 111 -13.36 -1.67 10.10
CA GLU A 111 -14.31 -1.13 11.06
C GLU A 111 -14.46 0.39 10.95
N SER A 112 -13.43 1.07 10.51
CA SER A 112 -13.52 2.50 10.26
C SER A 112 -14.17 2.71 8.90
N VAL A 113 -15.46 2.88 8.93
CA VAL A 113 -16.25 3.00 7.72
C VAL A 113 -15.82 4.23 6.93
N GLU A 114 -15.57 3.99 5.70
CA GLU A 114 -15.27 5.07 4.76
C GLU A 114 -16.47 5.42 3.94
#